data_7b6b5e98e3361e06933de1840c30ef47
#
_entry.id   7b6b5e98e3361e06933de1840c30ef47
#
_cell.length_a   1.000
_cell.length_b   1.000
_cell.length_c   1.000
_cell.angle_alpha   90.00
_cell.angle_beta   90.00
_cell.angle_gamma   90.00
#
_symmetry.space_group_name_H-M   'P 1'
#
loop_
_entity.id
_entity.type
_entity.pdbx_description
1 polymer ?
#
loop_
_entity_poly.entity_id
_entity_poly.type
_entity_poly.pdbx_seq_one_letter_code
_entity_poly.pdbx_strand_id
1 'polypeptide(L)'
;TKKIKSLFLAGQINGTTGYEEAAAQGLIAGVNAALKVKKEKEFVLSRSNSYIGVMVDDLITKGVSEPYRMFTSRAEYRLTLRADNADQRLTHLGIKINLVKSKRKKSFLDKEKKLINLNKFLKSNSLSPNEAKKFSIKIAMDGVKRTVLKIIGQRNVNMAKIRQIFTNIPYYGDDLDKQVEIDAHYLGYLERQSVDIESFNKDESVTIPNDINYDLLSGLSNEIKFKIKKIDPKTR
;
A
#
# COMPACT_ATOMS: atom_id res chain seq x y z
N THR A 1 -0.54 -17.78 18.29
CA THR A 1 -1.61 -18.75 17.90
C THR A 1 -2.86 -18.53 18.74
N LYS A 2 -4.05 -18.90 18.21
CA LYS A 2 -5.31 -18.84 18.97
C LYS A 2 -5.31 -19.86 20.15
N LYS A 3 -4.65 -21.02 19.99
CA LYS A 3 -4.63 -22.11 20.98
C LYS A 3 -3.64 -21.90 22.13
N ILE A 4 -2.49 -21.34 21.84
CA ILE A 4 -1.43 -21.12 22.85
C ILE A 4 -1.13 -19.63 22.91
N LYS A 5 -1.47 -19.01 24.02
CA LYS A 5 -1.21 -17.58 24.25
C LYS A 5 0.29 -17.30 24.20
N SER A 6 0.67 -16.19 23.58
CA SER A 6 2.06 -15.72 23.45
C SER A 6 3.00 -16.58 22.59
N LEU A 7 2.49 -17.59 21.88
CA LEU A 7 3.24 -18.33 20.89
C LEU A 7 3.01 -17.71 19.51
N PHE A 8 4.09 -17.27 18.86
CA PHE A 8 4.11 -16.75 17.51
C PHE A 8 4.85 -17.74 16.61
N LEU A 9 4.30 -18.02 15.45
CA LEU A 9 4.87 -18.94 14.46
C LEU A 9 5.19 -18.17 13.18
N ALA A 10 6.27 -18.54 12.50
CA ALA A 10 6.68 -17.93 11.24
C ALA A 10 7.38 -18.94 10.33
N GLY A 11 7.25 -18.75 9.02
CA GLY A 11 7.88 -19.58 8.01
C GLY A 11 7.08 -20.81 7.63
N GLN A 12 7.75 -21.89 7.28
CA GLN A 12 7.14 -23.09 6.69
C GLN A 12 6.06 -23.74 7.55
N ILE A 13 6.14 -23.60 8.87
CA ILE A 13 5.13 -24.12 9.80
C ILE A 13 3.75 -23.53 9.55
N ASN A 14 3.68 -22.35 8.91
CA ASN A 14 2.44 -21.70 8.50
C ASN A 14 2.04 -22.01 7.05
N GLY A 15 2.70 -23.00 6.40
CA GLY A 15 2.36 -23.44 5.05
C GLY A 15 2.96 -22.59 3.92
N THR A 16 3.98 -21.79 4.18
CA THR A 16 4.70 -21.01 3.14
C THR A 16 6.01 -21.70 2.76
N THR A 17 6.49 -21.48 1.52
CA THR A 17 7.72 -22.10 1.01
C THR A 17 8.82 -21.13 0.65
N GLY A 18 8.55 -19.83 0.49
CA GLY A 18 9.55 -18.84 0.06
C GLY A 18 10.32 -18.22 1.21
N TYR A 19 11.56 -17.78 0.92
CA TYR A 19 12.38 -17.05 1.88
C TYR A 19 11.76 -15.69 2.23
N GLU A 20 11.19 -15.01 1.26
CA GLU A 20 10.54 -13.72 1.41
C GLU A 20 9.32 -13.83 2.33
N GLU A 21 8.51 -14.86 2.15
CA GLU A 21 7.36 -15.13 3.01
C GLU A 21 7.79 -15.44 4.45
N ALA A 22 8.85 -16.24 4.61
CA ALA A 22 9.38 -16.57 5.94
C ALA A 22 9.95 -15.33 6.64
N ALA A 23 10.70 -14.49 5.93
CA ALA A 23 11.24 -13.23 6.45
C ALA A 23 10.12 -12.25 6.87
N ALA A 24 9.09 -12.11 6.03
CA ALA A 24 7.94 -11.25 6.32
C ALA A 24 7.16 -11.72 7.56
N GLN A 25 6.89 -13.02 7.67
CA GLN A 25 6.24 -13.60 8.85
C GLN A 25 7.09 -13.44 10.09
N GLY A 26 8.42 -13.69 10.01
CA GLY A 26 9.36 -13.50 11.11
C GLY A 26 9.37 -12.07 11.64
N LEU A 27 9.33 -11.09 10.71
CA LEU A 27 9.24 -9.68 11.07
C LEU A 27 7.96 -9.38 11.86
N ILE A 28 6.80 -9.79 11.35
CA ILE A 28 5.50 -9.55 12.01
C ILE A 28 5.40 -10.29 13.35
N ALA A 29 5.84 -11.53 13.41
CA ALA A 29 5.85 -12.33 14.63
C ALA A 29 6.75 -11.69 15.71
N GLY A 30 7.97 -11.29 15.35
CA GLY A 30 8.91 -10.64 16.25
C GLY A 30 8.42 -9.29 16.77
N VAL A 31 7.88 -8.45 15.88
CA VAL A 31 7.28 -7.16 16.26
C VAL A 31 6.15 -7.38 17.25
N ASN A 32 5.19 -8.25 16.95
CA ASN A 32 4.04 -8.48 17.81
C ASN A 32 4.40 -9.18 19.13
N ALA A 33 5.41 -10.04 19.14
CA ALA A 33 5.94 -10.60 20.37
C ALA A 33 6.51 -9.51 21.29
N ALA A 34 7.30 -8.57 20.73
CA ALA A 34 7.85 -7.44 21.48
C ALA A 34 6.77 -6.48 21.99
N LEU A 35 5.78 -6.12 21.15
CA LEU A 35 4.67 -5.26 21.54
C LEU A 35 3.82 -5.90 22.64
N LYS A 36 3.60 -7.22 22.58
CA LYS A 36 2.88 -7.96 23.61
C LYS A 36 3.58 -7.92 24.96
N VAL A 37 4.91 -8.10 24.99
CA VAL A 37 5.72 -7.97 26.23
C VAL A 37 5.56 -6.55 26.81
N LYS A 38 5.52 -5.54 25.97
CA LYS A 38 5.33 -4.15 26.37
C LYS A 38 3.88 -3.78 26.71
N LYS A 39 2.93 -4.70 26.52
CA LYS A 39 1.48 -4.46 26.66
C LYS A 39 0.97 -3.34 25.72
N GLU A 40 1.60 -3.20 24.58
CA GLU A 40 1.20 -2.26 23.52
C GLU A 40 0.25 -2.95 22.53
N LYS A 41 -0.47 -2.12 21.73
CA LYS A 41 -1.40 -2.60 20.71
C LYS A 41 -0.67 -3.39 19.63
N GLU A 42 -1.31 -4.44 19.14
CA GLU A 42 -0.80 -5.28 18.06
C GLU A 42 -0.55 -4.47 16.78
N PHE A 43 0.49 -4.85 16.07
CA PHE A 43 0.86 -4.31 14.77
C PHE A 43 0.28 -5.19 13.68
N VAL A 44 -0.75 -4.69 13.02
CA VAL A 44 -1.45 -5.38 11.94
C VAL A 44 -1.29 -4.58 10.65
N LEU A 45 -0.97 -5.26 9.57
CA LEU A 45 -0.90 -4.71 8.22
C LEU A 45 -2.09 -5.21 7.41
N SER A 46 -2.77 -4.29 6.72
CA SER A 46 -3.92 -4.64 5.88
C SER A 46 -3.52 -5.06 4.47
N ARG A 47 -4.44 -5.69 3.75
CA ARG A 47 -4.32 -6.03 2.33
C ARG A 47 -4.15 -4.79 1.44
N SER A 48 -4.70 -3.67 1.86
CA SER A 48 -4.64 -2.40 1.11
C SER A 48 -3.30 -1.68 1.23
N ASN A 49 -2.46 -2.00 2.26
CA ASN A 49 -1.23 -1.27 2.51
C ASN A 49 0.06 -2.06 2.29
N SER A 50 0.01 -3.40 2.23
CA SER A 50 1.24 -4.20 2.05
C SER A 50 1.00 -5.60 1.53
N TYR A 51 1.98 -6.16 0.81
CA TYR A 51 2.02 -7.58 0.45
C TYR A 51 2.10 -8.49 1.68
N ILE A 52 2.73 -8.04 2.75
CA ILE A 52 2.74 -8.76 4.04
C ILE A 52 1.31 -8.88 4.57
N GLY A 53 0.52 -7.80 4.49
CA GLY A 53 -0.90 -7.83 4.86
C GLY A 53 -1.70 -8.81 4.02
N VAL A 54 -1.53 -8.80 2.69
CA VAL A 54 -2.18 -9.77 1.79
C VAL A 54 -1.84 -11.20 2.17
N MET A 55 -0.55 -11.50 2.39
CA MET A 55 -0.10 -12.85 2.76
C MET A 55 -0.68 -13.30 4.11
N VAL A 56 -0.58 -12.47 5.13
CA VAL A 56 -1.09 -12.82 6.46
C VAL A 56 -2.59 -13.04 6.43
N ASP A 57 -3.32 -12.18 5.74
CA ASP A 57 -4.77 -12.32 5.61
C ASP A 57 -5.16 -13.58 4.84
N ASP A 58 -4.52 -13.89 3.71
CA ASP A 58 -4.74 -15.14 2.98
C ASP A 58 -4.51 -16.38 3.87
N LEU A 59 -3.42 -16.39 4.66
CA LEU A 59 -3.08 -17.51 5.53
C LEU A 59 -4.11 -17.72 6.66
N ILE A 60 -4.64 -16.64 7.24
CA ILE A 60 -5.57 -16.75 8.38
C ILE A 60 -7.03 -16.92 7.97
N THR A 61 -7.42 -16.44 6.78
CA THR A 61 -8.81 -16.49 6.31
C THR A 61 -9.08 -17.68 5.38
N LYS A 62 -8.20 -17.88 4.38
CA LYS A 62 -8.35 -18.96 3.39
C LYS A 62 -7.67 -20.24 3.83
N GLY A 63 -6.63 -20.14 4.65
CA GLY A 63 -5.74 -21.26 4.96
C GLY A 63 -4.94 -21.70 3.74
N VAL A 64 -4.31 -22.87 3.85
CA VAL A 64 -3.50 -23.44 2.76
C VAL A 64 -3.86 -24.92 2.54
N SER A 65 -4.11 -25.29 1.31
CA SER A 65 -4.25 -26.69 0.84
C SER A 65 -2.96 -27.16 0.16
N GLU A 66 -2.18 -26.22 -0.33
CA GLU A 66 -0.87 -26.41 -0.98
C GLU A 66 0.11 -25.34 -0.47
N PRO A 67 1.43 -25.50 -0.67
CA PRO A 67 2.40 -24.52 -0.21
C PRO A 67 2.14 -23.12 -0.78
N TYR A 68 1.97 -22.15 0.13
CA TYR A 68 1.66 -20.77 -0.24
C TYR A 68 2.90 -20.05 -0.81
N ARG A 69 2.69 -19.38 -1.94
CA ARG A 69 3.66 -18.42 -2.53
C ARG A 69 2.97 -17.09 -2.74
N MET A 70 3.69 -16.02 -2.43
CA MET A 70 3.22 -14.65 -2.66
C MET A 70 3.51 -14.22 -4.10
N PHE A 71 2.45 -14.08 -4.89
CA PHE A 71 2.50 -13.52 -6.24
C PHE A 71 1.76 -12.18 -6.28
N THR A 72 2.16 -11.29 -7.17
CA THR A 72 1.48 -9.99 -7.38
C THR A 72 0.01 -10.15 -7.75
N SER A 73 -0.36 -11.27 -8.38
CA SER A 73 -1.76 -11.60 -8.71
C SER A 73 -2.67 -11.81 -7.51
N ARG A 74 -2.09 -12.07 -6.32
CA ARG A 74 -2.86 -12.21 -5.08
C ARG A 74 -3.27 -10.87 -4.46
N ALA A 75 -2.63 -9.77 -4.88
CA ALA A 75 -2.90 -8.44 -4.38
C ALA A 75 -3.90 -7.71 -5.28
N GLU A 76 -5.06 -7.39 -4.75
CA GLU A 76 -6.12 -6.63 -5.42
C GLU A 76 -5.63 -5.21 -5.76
N TYR A 77 -4.86 -4.62 -4.85
CA TYR A 77 -4.36 -3.24 -4.96
C TYR A 77 -2.92 -3.15 -5.44
N ARG A 78 -2.49 -4.06 -6.34
CA ARG A 78 -1.09 -4.16 -6.78
C ARG A 78 -0.53 -2.89 -7.42
N LEU A 79 -1.37 -2.01 -8.00
CA LEU A 79 -0.92 -0.73 -8.55
C LEU A 79 -0.55 0.28 -7.45
N THR A 80 -1.16 0.16 -6.27
CA THR A 80 -0.78 0.92 -5.08
C THR A 80 0.41 0.27 -4.37
N LEU A 81 0.47 -1.07 -4.34
CA LEU A 81 1.48 -1.84 -3.61
C LEU A 81 2.74 -2.08 -4.47
N ARG A 82 3.42 -1.02 -4.89
CA ARG A 82 4.64 -1.13 -5.70
C ARG A 82 5.88 -1.19 -4.82
N ALA A 83 6.97 -1.78 -5.36
CA ALA A 83 8.26 -1.84 -4.68
C ALA A 83 8.89 -0.44 -4.53
N ASP A 84 8.74 0.41 -5.56
CA ASP A 84 9.30 1.76 -5.60
C ASP A 84 8.73 2.70 -4.54
N ASN A 85 7.48 2.49 -4.10
CA ASN A 85 6.82 3.32 -3.09
C ASN A 85 6.66 2.64 -1.72
N ALA A 86 7.27 1.48 -1.51
CA ALA A 86 7.12 0.72 -0.27
C ALA A 86 7.56 1.51 0.97
N ASP A 87 8.62 2.28 0.86
CA ASP A 87 9.11 3.12 1.96
C ASP A 87 8.10 4.23 2.31
N GLN A 88 7.43 4.83 1.33
CA GLN A 88 6.42 5.87 1.54
C GLN A 88 5.18 5.31 2.27
N ARG A 89 4.81 4.05 2.01
CA ARG A 89 3.65 3.40 2.63
C ARG A 89 3.93 2.86 4.03
N LEU A 90 5.13 2.32 4.28
CA LEU A 90 5.39 1.49 5.45
C LEU A 90 6.36 2.11 6.46
N THR A 91 7.25 3.02 6.06
CA THR A 91 8.28 3.54 6.99
C THR A 91 7.66 4.33 8.15
N HIS A 92 6.57 5.07 7.93
CA HIS A 92 5.85 5.75 9.02
C HIS A 92 5.32 4.76 10.07
N LEU A 93 4.79 3.62 9.62
CA LEU A 93 4.32 2.57 10.51
C LEU A 93 5.48 2.00 11.35
N GLY A 94 6.63 1.77 10.70
CA GLY A 94 7.85 1.32 11.38
C GLY A 94 8.41 2.35 12.38
N ILE A 95 8.30 3.65 12.06
CA ILE A 95 8.69 4.73 12.98
C ILE A 95 7.77 4.73 14.21
N LYS A 96 6.47 4.59 14.02
CA LYS A 96 5.46 4.60 15.09
C LYS A 96 5.69 3.52 16.15
N ILE A 97 6.17 2.34 15.74
CA ILE A 97 6.45 1.22 16.63
C ILE A 97 7.94 1.12 17.04
N ASN A 98 8.74 2.18 16.81
CA ASN A 98 10.17 2.24 17.11
C ASN A 98 11.04 1.16 16.41
N LEU A 99 10.56 0.56 15.33
CA LEU A 99 11.32 -0.39 14.52
C LEU A 99 12.39 0.31 13.67
N VAL A 100 12.10 1.53 13.20
CA VAL A 100 13.00 2.33 12.37
C VAL A 100 13.90 3.20 13.25
N LYS A 101 15.22 2.99 13.15
CA LYS A 101 16.23 3.73 13.93
C LYS A 101 16.45 5.15 13.39
N SER A 102 17.09 6.00 14.20
CA SER A 102 17.25 7.45 13.97
C SER A 102 17.85 7.80 12.61
N LYS A 103 18.90 7.12 12.16
CA LYS A 103 19.55 7.35 10.85
C LYS A 103 18.56 7.14 9.68
N ARG A 104 17.86 5.99 9.67
CA ARG A 104 16.88 5.68 8.63
C ARG A 104 15.68 6.62 8.69
N LYS A 105 15.19 6.93 9.90
CA LYS A 105 14.10 7.89 10.13
C LYS A 105 14.44 9.25 9.53
N LYS A 106 15.63 9.79 9.83
CA LYS A 106 16.08 11.10 9.30
C LYS A 106 16.14 11.09 7.77
N SER A 107 16.75 10.08 7.19
CA SER A 107 16.86 9.93 5.72
C SER A 107 15.49 9.85 5.05
N PHE A 108 14.56 9.10 5.64
CA PHE A 108 13.21 8.96 5.11
C PHE A 108 12.42 10.27 5.17
N LEU A 109 12.43 10.97 6.31
CA LEU A 109 11.71 12.23 6.48
C LEU A 109 12.27 13.34 5.56
N ASP A 110 13.59 13.37 5.30
CA ASP A 110 14.18 14.28 4.31
C ASP A 110 13.70 13.95 2.88
N LYS A 111 13.73 12.68 2.49
CA LYS A 111 13.18 12.22 1.21
C LYS A 111 11.72 12.61 1.04
N GLU A 112 10.90 12.35 2.03
CA GLU A 112 9.46 12.65 2.03
C GLU A 112 9.20 14.15 1.88
N LYS A 113 9.90 14.99 2.65
CA LYS A 113 9.80 16.46 2.54
C LYS A 113 10.12 16.94 1.12
N LYS A 114 11.16 16.38 0.50
CA LYS A 114 11.56 16.71 -0.88
C LYS A 114 10.49 16.29 -1.89
N LEU A 115 9.93 15.08 -1.75
CA LEU A 115 8.83 14.59 -2.60
C LEU A 115 7.56 15.45 -2.46
N ILE A 116 7.20 15.84 -1.24
CA ILE A 116 6.06 16.73 -0.98
C ILE A 116 6.25 18.08 -1.68
N ASN A 117 7.43 18.68 -1.56
CA ASN A 117 7.73 19.96 -2.20
C ASN A 117 7.68 19.86 -3.72
N LEU A 118 8.26 18.79 -4.29
CA LEU A 118 8.25 18.58 -5.73
C LEU A 118 6.81 18.36 -6.24
N ASN A 119 6.04 17.49 -5.60
CA ASN A 119 4.65 17.25 -5.94
C ASN A 119 3.78 18.50 -5.81
N LYS A 120 4.01 19.34 -4.78
CA LYS A 120 3.31 20.62 -4.63
C LYS A 120 3.57 21.53 -5.84
N PHE A 121 4.82 21.66 -6.27
CA PHE A 121 5.17 22.43 -7.45
C PHE A 121 4.45 21.91 -8.71
N LEU A 122 4.51 20.60 -8.94
CA LEU A 122 3.93 19.96 -10.13
C LEU A 122 2.41 20.02 -10.17
N LYS A 123 1.74 20.06 -9.01
CA LYS A 123 0.28 20.23 -8.91
C LYS A 123 -0.15 21.69 -9.07
N SER A 124 0.65 22.65 -8.60
CA SER A 124 0.29 24.08 -8.67
C SER A 124 0.57 24.71 -10.03
N ASN A 125 1.43 24.09 -10.86
CA ASN A 125 1.74 24.57 -12.21
C ASN A 125 0.97 23.79 -13.27
N SER A 126 0.54 24.45 -14.33
CA SER A 126 -0.22 23.85 -15.42
C SER A 126 0.20 24.42 -16.77
N LEU A 127 -0.04 23.67 -17.83
CA LEU A 127 0.13 24.10 -19.21
C LEU A 127 -1.20 23.99 -19.97
N SER A 128 -1.45 24.97 -20.80
CA SER A 128 -2.49 24.89 -21.82
C SER A 128 -2.02 24.02 -22.99
N PRO A 129 -2.94 23.50 -23.83
CA PRO A 129 -2.58 22.75 -25.03
C PRO A 129 -1.63 23.50 -25.98
N ASN A 130 -1.85 24.80 -26.15
CA ASN A 130 -0.99 25.63 -26.99
C ASN A 130 0.41 25.83 -26.45
N GLU A 131 0.56 25.98 -25.12
CA GLU A 131 1.86 26.05 -24.46
C GLU A 131 2.59 24.71 -24.57
N ALA A 132 1.93 23.59 -24.28
CA ALA A 132 2.49 22.25 -24.38
C ALA A 132 3.00 21.93 -25.81
N LYS A 133 2.24 22.34 -26.84
CA LYS A 133 2.61 22.15 -28.25
C LYS A 133 3.94 22.83 -28.60
N LYS A 134 4.24 24.01 -28.02
CA LYS A 134 5.53 24.71 -28.27
C LYS A 134 6.74 23.87 -27.86
N PHE A 135 6.57 22.96 -26.89
CA PHE A 135 7.61 22.06 -26.40
C PHE A 135 7.45 20.62 -26.93
N SER A 136 6.71 20.45 -28.01
CA SER A 136 6.46 19.13 -28.61
C SER A 136 5.85 18.11 -27.62
N ILE A 137 5.01 18.58 -26.70
CA ILE A 137 4.22 17.74 -25.80
C ILE A 137 2.83 17.60 -26.40
N LYS A 138 2.44 16.36 -26.71
CA LYS A 138 1.14 16.04 -27.32
C LYS A 138 0.10 15.87 -26.22
N ILE A 139 -0.82 16.82 -26.10
CA ILE A 139 -2.03 16.72 -25.26
C ILE A 139 -3.27 17.06 -26.08
N ALA A 140 -4.45 16.66 -25.61
CA ALA A 140 -5.71 16.97 -26.31
C ALA A 140 -5.90 18.49 -26.46
N MET A 141 -6.27 18.94 -27.67
CA MET A 141 -6.47 20.36 -28.02
C MET A 141 -7.88 20.82 -27.67
N ASP A 142 -8.31 20.57 -26.42
CA ASP A 142 -9.65 20.87 -25.89
C ASP A 142 -9.73 22.18 -25.09
N GLY A 143 -8.66 22.97 -25.10
CA GLY A 143 -8.58 24.25 -24.38
C GLY A 143 -8.35 24.08 -22.84
N VAL A 144 -8.39 22.86 -22.32
CA VAL A 144 -8.29 22.60 -20.88
C VAL A 144 -6.83 22.59 -20.42
N LYS A 145 -6.49 23.44 -19.44
CA LYS A 145 -5.19 23.40 -18.79
C LYS A 145 -5.02 22.12 -17.98
N ARG A 146 -3.84 21.51 -18.06
CA ARG A 146 -3.49 20.30 -17.29
C ARG A 146 -2.33 20.59 -16.38
N THR A 147 -2.41 20.08 -15.15
CA THR A 147 -1.28 20.19 -14.20
C THR A 147 -0.05 19.51 -14.77
N VAL A 148 1.12 20.03 -14.42
CA VAL A 148 2.39 19.45 -14.84
C VAL A 148 2.50 17.98 -14.40
N LEU A 149 1.99 17.62 -13.23
CA LEU A 149 1.94 16.25 -12.75
C LEU A 149 1.15 15.33 -13.72
N LYS A 150 -0.03 15.77 -14.21
CA LYS A 150 -0.80 14.99 -15.20
C LYS A 150 -0.11 14.89 -16.57
N ILE A 151 0.69 15.89 -16.91
CA ILE A 151 1.45 15.92 -18.17
C ILE A 151 2.64 14.94 -18.12
N ILE A 152 3.35 14.86 -17.00
CA ILE A 152 4.45 13.89 -16.77
C ILE A 152 3.93 12.45 -16.89
N GLY A 153 2.72 12.16 -16.45
CA GLY A 153 2.12 10.83 -16.57
C GLY A 153 1.89 10.35 -18.02
N GLN A 154 2.10 11.21 -19.03
CA GLN A 154 1.96 10.84 -20.43
C GLN A 154 3.23 10.21 -21.01
N ARG A 155 3.07 9.37 -22.03
CA ARG A 155 4.21 8.78 -22.75
C ARG A 155 5.14 9.87 -23.31
N ASN A 156 6.44 9.67 -23.19
CA ASN A 156 7.50 10.54 -23.74
C ASN A 156 7.61 11.92 -23.08
N VAL A 157 7.06 12.10 -21.87
CA VAL A 157 7.29 13.27 -21.04
C VAL A 157 7.98 12.84 -19.75
N ASN A 158 9.13 13.44 -19.45
CA ASN A 158 9.92 13.19 -18.25
C ASN A 158 10.25 14.50 -17.53
N MET A 159 10.82 14.41 -16.36
CA MET A 159 11.20 15.57 -15.54
C MET A 159 12.23 16.45 -16.25
N ALA A 160 13.16 15.87 -17.00
CA ALA A 160 14.16 16.63 -17.76
C ALA A 160 13.49 17.57 -18.79
N LYS A 161 12.48 17.09 -19.51
CA LYS A 161 11.71 17.90 -20.46
C LYS A 161 10.90 18.99 -19.78
N ILE A 162 10.32 18.69 -18.63
CA ILE A 162 9.56 19.67 -17.85
C ILE A 162 10.46 20.78 -17.30
N ARG A 163 11.71 20.46 -16.89
CA ARG A 163 12.70 21.46 -16.44
C ARG A 163 13.12 22.44 -17.54
N GLN A 164 13.04 22.05 -18.82
CA GLN A 164 13.25 22.99 -19.94
C GLN A 164 12.15 24.06 -20.04
N ILE A 165 10.94 23.73 -19.53
CA ILE A 165 9.78 24.63 -19.54
C ILE A 165 9.75 25.47 -18.25
N PHE A 166 9.98 24.84 -17.12
CA PHE A 166 9.94 25.45 -15.80
C PHE A 166 11.34 25.38 -15.15
N THR A 167 12.12 26.44 -15.35
CA THR A 167 13.51 26.49 -14.85
C THR A 167 13.63 26.56 -13.31
N ASN A 168 12.53 26.89 -12.63
CA ASN A 168 12.47 27.03 -11.18
C ASN A 168 12.00 25.75 -10.45
N ILE A 169 11.87 24.63 -11.14
CA ILE A 169 11.54 23.34 -10.50
C ILE A 169 12.67 22.91 -9.56
N PRO A 170 12.38 22.59 -8.29
CA PRO A 170 13.40 22.06 -7.39
C PRO A 170 14.00 20.76 -7.91
N TYR A 171 15.34 20.65 -7.87
CA TYR A 171 16.03 19.42 -8.20
C TYR A 171 16.61 18.79 -6.93
N TYR A 172 16.25 17.55 -6.67
CA TYR A 172 16.67 16.80 -5.49
C TYR A 172 17.37 15.48 -5.83
N GLY A 173 17.70 15.28 -7.11
CA GLY A 173 18.34 14.07 -7.64
C GLY A 173 17.42 13.24 -8.53
N ASP A 174 18.06 12.43 -9.40
CA ASP A 174 17.35 11.65 -10.42
C ASP A 174 16.42 10.58 -9.83
N ASP A 175 16.77 10.04 -8.66
CA ASP A 175 15.92 9.04 -7.97
C ASP A 175 14.55 9.62 -7.60
N LEU A 176 14.51 10.89 -7.16
CA LEU A 176 13.25 11.54 -6.81
C LEU A 176 12.46 11.97 -8.04
N ASP A 177 13.14 12.41 -9.09
CA ASP A 177 12.53 12.69 -10.39
C ASP A 177 11.87 11.43 -10.96
N LYS A 178 12.60 10.31 -10.96
CA LYS A 178 12.09 9.01 -11.41
C LYS A 178 10.90 8.53 -10.57
N GLN A 179 10.94 8.73 -9.24
CA GLN A 179 9.82 8.39 -8.37
C GLN A 179 8.56 9.17 -8.76
N VAL A 180 8.69 10.47 -8.99
CA VAL A 180 7.54 11.31 -9.41
C VAL A 180 7.03 10.94 -10.79
N GLU A 181 7.91 10.60 -11.73
CA GLU A 181 7.52 10.11 -13.07
C GLU A 181 6.69 8.82 -12.97
N ILE A 182 7.11 7.87 -12.13
CA ILE A 182 6.38 6.63 -11.88
C ILE A 182 5.02 6.94 -11.25
N ASP A 183 4.98 7.75 -10.21
CA ASP A 183 3.73 8.09 -9.50
C ASP A 183 2.76 8.82 -10.43
N ALA A 184 3.25 9.73 -11.26
CA ALA A 184 2.45 10.44 -12.25
C ALA A 184 1.86 9.49 -13.32
N HIS A 185 2.64 8.50 -13.75
CA HIS A 185 2.18 7.49 -14.71
C HIS A 185 1.00 6.67 -14.18
N TYR A 186 1.02 6.33 -12.90
CA TYR A 186 -0.05 5.58 -12.25
C TYR A 186 -1.21 6.45 -11.73
N LEU A 187 -1.10 7.77 -11.75
CA LEU A 187 -2.02 8.70 -11.08
C LEU A 187 -3.51 8.41 -11.40
N GLY A 188 -3.86 8.28 -12.68
CA GLY A 188 -5.25 8.06 -13.08
C GLY A 188 -5.82 6.70 -12.64
N TYR A 189 -4.96 5.69 -12.47
CA TYR A 189 -5.35 4.38 -11.94
C TYR A 189 -5.50 4.43 -10.42
N LEU A 190 -4.59 5.13 -9.74
CA LEU A 190 -4.59 5.27 -8.29
C LEU A 190 -5.79 6.07 -7.78
N GLU A 191 -6.22 7.09 -8.52
CA GLU A 191 -7.44 7.86 -8.19
C GLU A 191 -8.70 6.97 -8.16
N ARG A 192 -8.81 6.01 -9.08
CA ARG A 192 -9.92 5.03 -9.09
C ARG A 192 -9.77 4.02 -7.96
N GLN A 193 -8.58 3.46 -7.81
CA GLN A 193 -8.31 2.44 -6.78
C GLN A 193 -8.44 2.98 -5.36
N SER A 194 -8.22 4.29 -5.13
CA SER A 194 -8.39 4.89 -3.80
C SER A 194 -9.83 4.81 -3.29
N VAL A 195 -10.81 4.91 -4.17
CA VAL A 195 -12.23 4.77 -3.82
C VAL A 195 -12.53 3.35 -3.35
N ASP A 196 -11.98 2.35 -4.06
CA ASP A 196 -12.15 0.94 -3.69
C ASP A 196 -11.47 0.63 -2.35
N ILE A 197 -10.27 1.18 -2.12
CA ILE A 197 -9.53 1.03 -0.87
C ILE A 197 -10.28 1.70 0.30
N GLU A 198 -10.86 2.87 0.09
CA GLU A 198 -11.67 3.55 1.11
C GLU A 198 -12.91 2.74 1.49
N SER A 199 -13.60 2.16 0.49
CA SER A 199 -14.73 1.27 0.72
C SER A 199 -14.32 0.03 1.50
N PHE A 200 -13.23 -0.61 1.08
CA PHE A 200 -12.66 -1.77 1.78
C PHE A 200 -12.30 -1.46 3.24
N ASN A 201 -11.62 -0.35 3.49
CA ASN A 201 -11.25 0.05 4.85
C ASN A 201 -12.47 0.36 5.73
N LYS A 202 -13.55 0.90 5.15
CA LYS A 202 -14.82 1.09 5.86
C LYS A 202 -15.43 -0.25 6.25
N ASP A 203 -15.48 -1.20 5.34
CA ASP A 203 -16.01 -2.54 5.61
C ASP A 203 -15.17 -3.25 6.69
N GLU A 204 -13.85 -3.22 6.62
CA GLU A 204 -12.96 -3.77 7.66
C GLU A 204 -13.13 -3.09 9.04
N SER A 205 -13.59 -1.85 9.08
CA SER A 205 -13.84 -1.14 10.34
C SER A 205 -15.14 -1.56 11.04
N VAL A 206 -16.05 -2.23 10.33
CA VAL A 206 -17.31 -2.71 10.89
C VAL A 206 -17.04 -3.97 11.72
N THR A 207 -17.19 -3.85 13.03
CA THR A 207 -17.04 -4.97 13.96
C THR A 207 -18.24 -5.89 13.92
N ILE A 208 -18.00 -7.18 13.91
CA ILE A 208 -19.04 -8.20 14.01
C ILE A 208 -19.32 -8.44 15.51
N PRO A 209 -20.57 -8.28 15.98
CA PRO A 209 -20.93 -8.59 17.37
C PRO A 209 -20.63 -10.05 17.72
N ASN A 210 -20.06 -10.29 18.90
CA ASN A 210 -19.67 -11.65 19.33
C ASN A 210 -20.86 -12.58 19.61
N ASP A 211 -22.06 -12.03 19.73
CA ASP A 211 -23.30 -12.73 20.07
C ASP A 211 -24.16 -13.11 18.86
N ILE A 212 -23.67 -12.89 17.66
CA ILE A 212 -24.39 -13.30 16.42
C ILE A 212 -24.55 -14.80 16.38
N ASN A 213 -25.81 -15.25 16.33
CA ASN A 213 -26.13 -16.63 16.04
C ASN A 213 -26.29 -16.85 14.52
N TYR A 214 -25.23 -17.32 13.88
CA TYR A 214 -25.21 -17.56 12.43
C TYR A 214 -26.20 -18.64 11.97
N ASP A 215 -26.66 -19.53 12.86
CA ASP A 215 -27.62 -20.59 12.49
C ASP A 215 -29.01 -19.99 12.18
N LEU A 216 -29.35 -18.88 12.79
CA LEU A 216 -30.63 -18.19 12.60
C LEU A 216 -30.67 -17.35 11.31
N LEU A 217 -29.55 -17.15 10.63
CA LEU A 217 -29.49 -16.38 9.40
C LEU A 217 -29.90 -17.24 8.20
N SER A 218 -31.12 -17.04 7.72
CA SER A 218 -31.71 -17.81 6.60
C SER A 218 -31.00 -17.59 5.25
N GLY A 219 -30.33 -16.45 5.06
CA GLY A 219 -29.62 -16.12 3.81
C GLY A 219 -28.24 -16.76 3.66
N LEU A 220 -27.75 -17.51 4.67
CA LEU A 220 -26.44 -18.16 4.63
C LEU A 220 -26.56 -19.66 4.39
N SER A 221 -25.81 -20.18 3.42
CA SER A 221 -25.69 -21.63 3.23
C SER A 221 -25.00 -22.31 4.43
N ASN A 222 -25.25 -23.60 4.63
CA ASN A 222 -24.62 -24.36 5.72
C ASN A 222 -23.08 -24.37 5.62
N GLU A 223 -22.53 -24.37 4.40
CA GLU A 223 -21.10 -24.27 4.16
C GLU A 223 -20.53 -22.93 4.64
N ILE A 224 -21.21 -21.83 4.32
CA ILE A 224 -20.80 -20.49 4.75
C ILE A 224 -20.91 -20.37 6.27
N LYS A 225 -21.99 -20.84 6.89
CA LYS A 225 -22.14 -20.87 8.34
C LYS A 225 -21.00 -21.62 9.03
N PHE A 226 -20.64 -22.78 8.50
CA PHE A 226 -19.52 -23.58 9.01
C PHE A 226 -18.18 -22.84 8.89
N LYS A 227 -17.90 -22.22 7.72
CA LYS A 227 -16.68 -21.46 7.48
C LYS A 227 -16.56 -20.26 8.41
N ILE A 228 -17.64 -19.46 8.56
CA ILE A 228 -17.64 -18.29 9.45
C ILE A 228 -17.39 -18.70 10.91
N LYS A 229 -18.06 -19.75 11.39
CA LYS A 229 -17.82 -20.26 12.75
C LYS A 229 -16.39 -20.76 12.97
N LYS A 230 -15.78 -21.35 11.95
CA LYS A 230 -14.40 -21.85 12.02
C LYS A 230 -13.37 -20.71 12.03
N ILE A 231 -13.59 -19.67 11.23
CA ILE A 231 -12.69 -18.52 11.11
C ILE A 231 -12.86 -17.58 12.28
N ASP A 232 -14.10 -17.39 12.75
CA ASP A 232 -14.48 -16.45 13.81
C ASP A 232 -14.02 -15.01 13.48
N PRO A 233 -14.50 -14.44 12.34
CA PRO A 233 -14.09 -13.11 11.91
C PRO A 233 -14.56 -12.06 12.92
N LYS A 234 -13.73 -11.05 13.17
CA LYS A 234 -14.06 -9.95 14.09
C LYS A 234 -14.54 -8.70 13.38
N THR A 235 -14.28 -8.61 12.09
CA THR A 235 -14.70 -7.51 11.20
C THR A 235 -15.35 -8.07 9.93
N ARG A 236 -16.05 -7.20 9.22
CA ARG A 236 -16.70 -7.53 7.94
C ARG A 236 -15.69 -7.76 6.82
#